data_a63b32a1cccaf343950f6b5172c83fd8
#
_entry.id   a63b32a1cccaf343950f6b5172c83fd8
#
_cell.length_a   1.000
_cell.length_b   1.000
_cell.length_c   1.000
_cell.angle_alpha   90.00
_cell.angle_beta   90.00
_cell.angle_gamma   90.00
#
_symmetry.space_group_name_H-M   'P 1'
#
loop_
_entity.id
_entity.type
_entity.pdbx_description
1 polymer ?
#
loop_
_entity_poly.entity_id
_entity_poly.type
_entity_poly.pdbx_seq_one_letter_code
_entity_poly.pdbx_strand_id
1 'polypeptide(L)'
;MINPLKWLGWLFSPIAKNGAFFVFMFALGWLCCQLELMPYYLRHRGAQPYGFTVPELFLDLYVVCVVLTLLPRKVRLGVKALLYLFLYGIAIVDVFCYVRFESTLTPTMLMLVGETSSQEAGEFLSAYLSWDVLTSEVGWILLLMLVHLLWTVLRWRTAKLRKQMILPKVSPVVTTGFRAVLGLLVAWALWSAVSQCWDNKVAMQRLFACNTLGEAEHELTRKDHAVLYVPPYRLAFAISANRLASHQLLQLEKASAKIQVDSCCFRVPDIVHSEAEIGRAHV
;
A
#
# COMPACT_ATOMS: atom_id res chain seq x y z
N MET A 1 43.71 -5.95 -1.29
CA MET A 1 42.78 -6.44 -2.32
C MET A 1 41.44 -6.76 -1.66
N ILE A 2 40.39 -6.08 -2.05
CA ILE A 2 39.02 -6.32 -1.53
C ILE A 2 38.52 -7.62 -2.18
N ASN A 3 38.20 -8.61 -1.34
CA ASN A 3 37.71 -9.89 -1.85
C ASN A 3 36.28 -9.69 -2.43
N PRO A 4 36.04 -9.86 -3.74
CA PRO A 4 34.77 -9.57 -4.41
C PRO A 4 33.61 -10.41 -3.84
N LEU A 5 33.89 -11.63 -3.35
CA LEU A 5 32.91 -12.49 -2.69
C LEU A 5 32.35 -11.89 -1.39
N LYS A 6 33.17 -11.12 -0.64
CA LYS A 6 32.70 -10.43 0.55
C LYS A 6 31.77 -9.24 0.20
N TRP A 7 32.06 -8.57 -0.90
CA TRP A 7 31.26 -7.44 -1.37
C TRP A 7 29.85 -7.90 -1.80
N LEU A 8 29.78 -8.98 -2.56
CA LEU A 8 28.49 -9.60 -2.93
C LEU A 8 27.68 -10.03 -1.71
N GLY A 9 28.33 -10.65 -0.72
CA GLY A 9 27.66 -10.99 0.54
C GLY A 9 27.14 -9.79 1.33
N TRP A 10 27.70 -8.59 1.11
CA TRP A 10 27.24 -7.36 1.74
C TRP A 10 25.89 -6.90 1.16
N LEU A 11 25.63 -7.06 -0.15
CA LEU A 11 24.33 -6.76 -0.77
C LEU A 11 23.19 -7.58 -0.19
N PHE A 12 23.43 -8.82 0.22
CA PHE A 12 22.44 -9.66 0.87
C PHE A 12 22.25 -9.32 2.38
N SER A 13 23.21 -8.64 2.97
CA SER A 13 23.22 -8.35 4.43
C SER A 13 21.95 -7.63 4.94
N PRO A 14 21.34 -6.61 4.25
CA PRO A 14 20.12 -5.96 4.69
C PRO A 14 18.95 -6.92 4.83
N ILE A 15 18.76 -7.79 3.83
CA ILE A 15 17.71 -8.83 3.86
C ILE A 15 18.02 -9.86 4.96
N ALA A 16 19.25 -10.34 5.07
CA ALA A 16 19.63 -11.32 6.10
C ALA A 16 19.37 -10.84 7.53
N LYS A 17 19.64 -9.56 7.81
CA LYS A 17 19.40 -8.93 9.12
C LYS A 17 17.92 -8.66 9.41
N ASN A 18 17.10 -8.49 8.36
CA ASN A 18 15.70 -8.10 8.44
C ASN A 18 14.78 -9.12 7.77
N GLY A 19 15.20 -10.38 7.59
CA GLY A 19 14.52 -11.39 6.74
C GLY A 19 13.06 -11.61 7.06
N ALA A 20 12.67 -11.70 8.33
CA ALA A 20 11.26 -11.83 8.70
C ALA A 20 10.46 -10.59 8.25
N PHE A 21 11.00 -9.37 8.47
CA PHE A 21 10.35 -8.15 7.98
C PHE A 21 10.16 -8.17 6.46
N PHE A 22 11.23 -8.47 5.73
CA PHE A 22 11.19 -8.54 4.27
C PHE A 22 10.14 -9.55 3.76
N VAL A 23 10.20 -10.80 4.27
CA VAL A 23 9.33 -11.88 3.78
C VAL A 23 7.86 -11.61 4.11
N PHE A 24 7.54 -11.22 5.36
CA PHE A 24 6.15 -11.00 5.75
C PHE A 24 5.55 -9.75 5.11
N MET A 25 6.31 -8.68 4.94
CA MET A 25 5.81 -7.47 4.27
C MET A 25 5.70 -7.65 2.76
N PHE A 26 6.60 -8.42 2.15
CA PHE A 26 6.49 -8.81 0.75
C PHE A 26 5.24 -9.68 0.51
N ALA A 27 5.02 -10.68 1.37
CA ALA A 27 3.84 -11.53 1.32
C ALA A 27 2.55 -10.71 1.54
N LEU A 28 2.56 -9.72 2.45
CA LEU A 28 1.43 -8.84 2.69
C LEU A 28 1.07 -8.02 1.44
N GLY A 29 2.04 -7.32 0.85
CA GLY A 29 1.81 -6.51 -0.35
C GLY A 29 1.37 -7.35 -1.56
N TRP A 30 1.98 -8.53 -1.74
CA TRP A 30 1.57 -9.48 -2.78
C TRP A 30 0.16 -10.01 -2.55
N LEU A 31 -0.20 -10.33 -1.29
CA LEU A 31 -1.52 -10.81 -0.92
C LEU A 31 -2.60 -9.75 -1.18
N CYS A 32 -2.36 -8.49 -0.82
CA CYS A 32 -3.30 -7.40 -1.14
C CYS A 32 -3.53 -7.28 -2.65
N CYS A 33 -2.46 -7.30 -3.46
CA CYS A 33 -2.59 -7.28 -4.92
C CYS A 33 -3.41 -8.48 -5.44
N GLN A 34 -3.20 -9.67 -4.87
CA GLN A 34 -3.93 -10.89 -5.23
C GLN A 34 -5.42 -10.80 -4.89
N LEU A 35 -5.76 -10.31 -3.71
CA LEU A 35 -7.15 -10.27 -3.23
C LEU A 35 -8.00 -9.21 -3.93
N GLU A 36 -7.41 -8.05 -4.23
CA GLU A 36 -8.13 -6.88 -4.70
C GLU A 36 -8.21 -6.81 -6.23
N LEU A 37 -7.09 -6.94 -6.90
CA LEU A 37 -6.99 -6.58 -8.32
C LEU A 37 -6.93 -7.78 -9.24
N MET A 38 -6.36 -8.90 -8.78
CA MET A 38 -6.16 -10.05 -9.66
C MET A 38 -7.44 -10.68 -10.19
N PRO A 39 -8.56 -10.79 -9.47
CA PRO A 39 -9.79 -11.32 -10.03
C PRO A 39 -10.25 -10.57 -11.29
N TYR A 40 -10.09 -9.24 -11.30
CA TYR A 40 -10.40 -8.40 -12.45
C TYR A 40 -9.37 -8.54 -13.57
N TYR A 41 -8.07 -8.44 -13.24
CA TYR A 41 -7.00 -8.45 -14.25
C TYR A 41 -6.79 -9.82 -14.88
N LEU A 42 -6.90 -10.92 -14.15
CA LEU A 42 -6.81 -12.27 -14.72
C LEU A 42 -7.86 -12.50 -15.79
N ARG A 43 -9.04 -11.89 -15.62
CA ARG A 43 -10.13 -12.00 -16.61
C ARG A 43 -9.87 -11.17 -17.87
N HIS A 44 -9.21 -10.01 -17.76
CA HIS A 44 -9.10 -9.03 -18.84
C HIS A 44 -7.68 -8.84 -19.39
N ARG A 45 -6.65 -8.96 -18.57
CA ARG A 45 -5.24 -8.62 -18.92
C ARG A 45 -4.21 -9.66 -18.51
N GLY A 46 -4.60 -10.79 -17.92
CA GLY A 46 -3.68 -11.83 -17.49
C GLY A 46 -2.82 -11.42 -16.27
N ALA A 47 -1.60 -11.95 -16.18
CA ALA A 47 -0.72 -11.80 -15.01
C ALA A 47 0.16 -10.53 -15.03
N GLN A 48 -0.10 -9.55 -15.92
CA GLN A 48 0.69 -8.32 -16.05
C GLN A 48 0.88 -7.55 -14.73
N PRO A 49 -0.13 -7.41 -13.84
CA PRO A 49 0.03 -6.70 -12.58
C PRO A 49 1.18 -7.22 -11.70
N TYR A 50 1.47 -8.51 -11.74
CA TYR A 50 2.59 -9.08 -10.99
C TYR A 50 3.95 -8.60 -11.51
N GLY A 51 4.07 -8.38 -12.83
CA GLY A 51 5.27 -7.82 -13.46
C GLY A 51 5.62 -6.43 -12.94
N PHE A 52 4.63 -5.66 -12.48
CA PHE A 52 4.84 -4.33 -11.90
C PHE A 52 4.95 -4.39 -10.36
N THR A 53 4.09 -5.15 -9.70
CA THR A 53 4.02 -5.19 -8.23
C THR A 53 5.21 -5.88 -7.59
N VAL A 54 5.66 -7.01 -8.14
CA VAL A 54 6.75 -7.79 -7.55
C VAL A 54 8.08 -7.03 -7.53
N PRO A 55 8.55 -6.43 -8.65
CA PRO A 55 9.76 -5.61 -8.65
C PRO A 55 9.65 -4.39 -7.74
N GLU A 56 8.49 -3.73 -7.70
CA GLU A 56 8.24 -2.56 -6.88
C GLU A 56 8.34 -2.90 -5.39
N LEU A 57 7.61 -3.93 -4.94
CA LEU A 57 7.67 -4.43 -3.56
C LEU A 57 9.09 -4.86 -3.16
N PHE A 58 9.80 -5.52 -4.07
CA PHE A 58 11.18 -5.95 -3.81
C PHE A 58 12.09 -4.74 -3.58
N LEU A 59 12.04 -3.75 -4.47
CA LEU A 59 12.88 -2.56 -4.41
C LEU A 59 12.61 -1.74 -3.15
N ASP A 60 11.34 -1.46 -2.86
CA ASP A 60 10.95 -0.65 -1.72
C ASP A 60 11.30 -1.33 -0.39
N LEU A 61 10.99 -2.62 -0.26
CA LEU A 61 11.33 -3.37 0.95
C LEU A 61 12.83 -3.55 1.12
N TYR A 62 13.59 -3.66 0.02
CA TYR A 62 15.04 -3.69 0.09
C TYR A 62 15.60 -2.36 0.62
N VAL A 63 15.12 -1.22 0.09
CA VAL A 63 15.51 0.11 0.57
C VAL A 63 15.17 0.28 2.05
N VAL A 64 13.96 -0.11 2.47
CA VAL A 64 13.58 -0.11 3.89
C VAL A 64 14.50 -1.00 4.74
N CYS A 65 14.86 -2.19 4.25
CA CYS A 65 15.80 -3.08 4.94
C CYS A 65 17.20 -2.47 5.07
N VAL A 66 17.67 -1.73 4.06
CA VAL A 66 18.94 -0.98 4.11
C VAL A 66 18.87 0.08 5.22
N VAL A 67 17.84 0.92 5.22
CA VAL A 67 17.62 1.96 6.25
C VAL A 67 17.55 1.32 7.65
N LEU A 68 16.77 0.27 7.82
CA LEU A 68 16.68 -0.47 9.10
C LEU A 68 18.03 -1.04 9.54
N THR A 69 18.90 -1.42 8.60
CA THR A 69 20.22 -1.95 8.92
C THR A 69 21.18 -0.89 9.46
N LEU A 70 21.00 0.38 9.03
CA LEU A 70 21.79 1.53 9.51
C LEU A 70 21.41 1.95 10.94
N LEU A 71 20.17 1.63 11.38
CA LEU A 71 19.68 2.04 12.69
C LEU A 71 20.26 1.20 13.83
N PRO A 72 20.51 1.81 15.02
CA PRO A 72 20.87 1.09 16.23
C PRO A 72 19.82 0.02 16.60
N ARG A 73 20.24 -1.07 17.21
CA ARG A 73 19.34 -2.23 17.47
C ARG A 73 18.05 -1.88 18.18
N LYS A 74 18.08 -0.99 19.19
CA LYS A 74 16.87 -0.59 19.96
C LYS A 74 15.90 0.21 19.09
N VAL A 75 16.42 1.21 18.38
CA VAL A 75 15.62 2.07 17.45
C VAL A 75 15.04 1.22 16.32
N ARG A 76 15.86 0.33 15.73
CA ARG A 76 15.40 -0.58 14.67
C ARG A 76 14.22 -1.45 15.09
N LEU A 77 14.19 -1.94 16.35
CA LEU A 77 13.06 -2.73 16.84
C LEU A 77 11.79 -1.89 16.95
N GLY A 78 11.90 -0.67 17.49
CA GLY A 78 10.77 0.27 17.57
C GLY A 78 10.23 0.64 16.18
N VAL A 79 11.12 1.01 15.25
CA VAL A 79 10.73 1.36 13.87
C VAL A 79 10.07 0.17 13.17
N LYS A 80 10.59 -1.06 13.34
CA LYS A 80 9.93 -2.25 12.79
C LYS A 80 8.52 -2.46 13.35
N ALA A 81 8.33 -2.28 14.65
CA ALA A 81 7.03 -2.44 15.28
C ALA A 81 6.03 -1.42 14.71
N LEU A 82 6.44 -0.15 14.55
CA LEU A 82 5.63 0.88 13.91
C LEU A 82 5.32 0.56 12.45
N LEU A 83 6.31 0.10 11.68
CA LEU A 83 6.10 -0.29 10.29
C LEU A 83 5.14 -1.48 10.17
N TYR A 84 5.24 -2.48 11.05
CA TYR A 84 4.29 -3.59 11.07
C TYR A 84 2.87 -3.11 11.36
N LEU A 85 2.70 -2.30 12.40
CA LEU A 85 1.39 -1.75 12.77
C LEU A 85 0.80 -0.95 11.59
N PHE A 86 1.60 -0.09 10.98
CA PHE A 86 1.18 0.76 9.87
C PHE A 86 0.81 -0.07 8.62
N LEU A 87 1.69 -0.98 8.19
CA LEU A 87 1.48 -1.74 6.95
C LEU A 87 0.32 -2.74 7.08
N TYR A 88 0.20 -3.45 8.21
CA TYR A 88 -0.96 -4.32 8.45
C TYR A 88 -2.26 -3.50 8.59
N GLY A 89 -2.21 -2.36 9.29
CA GLY A 89 -3.35 -1.47 9.46
C GLY A 89 -3.89 -0.98 8.11
N ILE A 90 -3.01 -0.47 7.24
CA ILE A 90 -3.41 -0.02 5.90
C ILE A 90 -3.98 -1.19 5.08
N ALA A 91 -3.30 -2.34 5.09
CA ALA A 91 -3.75 -3.50 4.32
C ALA A 91 -5.13 -3.99 4.76
N ILE A 92 -5.40 -4.02 6.07
CA ILE A 92 -6.74 -4.39 6.60
C ILE A 92 -7.80 -3.40 6.12
N VAL A 93 -7.52 -2.08 6.25
CA VAL A 93 -8.47 -1.04 5.83
C VAL A 93 -8.73 -1.10 4.33
N ASP A 94 -7.70 -1.25 3.51
CA ASP A 94 -7.79 -1.26 2.06
C ASP A 94 -8.60 -2.46 1.56
N VAL A 95 -8.28 -3.68 2.03
CA VAL A 95 -9.03 -4.89 1.68
C VAL A 95 -10.45 -4.87 2.26
N PHE A 96 -10.65 -4.31 3.46
CA PHE A 96 -11.99 -4.11 4.02
C PHE A 96 -12.84 -3.20 3.12
N CYS A 97 -12.28 -2.08 2.67
CA CYS A 97 -12.96 -1.18 1.72
C CYS A 97 -13.33 -1.92 0.44
N TYR A 98 -12.42 -2.73 -0.10
CA TYR A 98 -12.67 -3.51 -1.30
C TYR A 98 -13.81 -4.52 -1.12
N VAL A 99 -13.81 -5.26 -0.01
CA VAL A 99 -14.84 -6.28 0.30
C VAL A 99 -16.23 -5.66 0.47
N ARG A 100 -16.30 -4.47 1.11
CA ARG A 100 -17.59 -3.85 1.45
C ARG A 100 -18.11 -2.89 0.40
N PHE A 101 -17.21 -2.22 -0.31
CA PHE A 101 -17.57 -1.15 -1.24
C PHE A 101 -17.15 -1.44 -2.70
N GLU A 102 -16.59 -2.63 -2.95
CA GLU A 102 -16.02 -3.01 -4.26
C GLU A 102 -15.01 -1.98 -4.79
N SER A 103 -14.42 -1.20 -3.90
CA SER A 103 -13.47 -0.14 -4.21
C SER A 103 -12.35 -0.10 -3.18
N THR A 104 -11.13 0.02 -3.66
CA THR A 104 -9.96 0.24 -2.80
C THR A 104 -10.03 1.62 -2.14
N LEU A 105 -9.10 1.91 -1.22
CA LEU A 105 -9.06 3.19 -0.50
C LEU A 105 -8.99 4.38 -1.48
N THR A 106 -10.06 5.18 -1.52
CA THR A 106 -10.21 6.35 -2.41
C THR A 106 -10.05 7.66 -1.63
N PRO A 107 -9.75 8.79 -2.32
CA PRO A 107 -9.77 10.12 -1.71
C PRO A 107 -11.09 10.47 -1.04
N THR A 108 -12.22 10.09 -1.67
CA THR A 108 -13.57 10.33 -1.13
C THR A 108 -13.81 9.60 0.18
N MET A 109 -13.32 8.36 0.33
CA MET A 109 -13.40 7.63 1.59
C MET A 109 -12.63 8.32 2.72
N LEU A 110 -11.47 8.90 2.41
CA LEU A 110 -10.72 9.68 3.40
C LEU A 110 -11.44 10.97 3.80
N MET A 111 -12.13 11.64 2.88
CA MET A 111 -12.97 12.79 3.23
C MET A 111 -14.09 12.39 4.18
N LEU A 112 -14.82 11.33 3.86
CA LEU A 112 -15.89 10.80 4.73
C LEU A 112 -15.38 10.45 6.13
N VAL A 113 -14.23 9.79 6.23
CA VAL A 113 -13.61 9.48 7.53
C VAL A 113 -13.25 10.76 8.30
N GLY A 114 -12.80 11.81 7.61
CA GLY A 114 -12.47 13.10 8.24
C GLY A 114 -13.69 13.87 8.74
N GLU A 115 -14.85 13.68 8.14
CA GLU A 115 -16.11 14.33 8.49
C GLU A 115 -16.96 13.49 9.49
N THR A 116 -16.65 12.20 9.64
CA THR A 116 -17.39 11.27 10.49
C THR A 116 -17.12 11.54 11.97
N SER A 117 -18.18 11.72 12.76
CA SER A 117 -18.08 11.83 14.22
C SER A 117 -17.70 10.49 14.88
N SER A 118 -17.19 10.53 16.10
CA SER A 118 -16.84 9.31 16.85
C SER A 118 -18.03 8.38 17.10
N GLN A 119 -19.24 8.93 17.22
CA GLN A 119 -20.46 8.17 17.39
C GLN A 119 -20.82 7.43 16.10
N GLU A 120 -20.85 8.14 14.96
CA GLU A 120 -21.10 7.55 13.64
C GLU A 120 -20.06 6.50 13.28
N ALA A 121 -18.78 6.73 13.62
CA ALA A 121 -17.71 5.74 13.42
C ALA A 121 -17.99 4.47 14.26
N GLY A 122 -18.50 4.59 15.49
CA GLY A 122 -18.89 3.47 16.33
C GLY A 122 -20.06 2.68 15.75
N GLU A 123 -21.11 3.37 15.29
CA GLU A 123 -22.28 2.77 14.64
C GLU A 123 -21.88 2.08 13.33
N PHE A 124 -21.05 2.71 12.52
CA PHE A 124 -20.48 2.13 11.29
C PHE A 124 -19.71 0.84 11.60
N LEU A 125 -18.77 0.88 12.55
CA LEU A 125 -17.99 -0.30 12.92
C LEU A 125 -18.89 -1.44 13.41
N SER A 126 -19.91 -1.15 14.23
CA SER A 126 -20.85 -2.15 14.74
C SER A 126 -21.70 -2.79 13.62
N ALA A 127 -22.10 -2.00 12.62
CA ALA A 127 -22.90 -2.46 11.49
C ALA A 127 -22.09 -3.30 10.47
N TYR A 128 -20.83 -2.92 10.24
CA TYR A 128 -20.02 -3.51 9.17
C TYR A 128 -18.98 -4.51 9.67
N LEU A 129 -18.60 -4.51 10.95
CA LEU A 129 -17.65 -5.46 11.54
C LEU A 129 -18.38 -6.75 11.96
N SER A 130 -18.86 -7.50 10.99
CA SER A 130 -19.55 -8.78 11.17
C SER A 130 -18.59 -9.97 11.00
N TRP A 131 -19.02 -11.17 11.43
CA TRP A 131 -18.27 -12.40 11.20
C TRP A 131 -18.00 -12.66 9.72
N ASP A 132 -18.89 -12.23 8.84
CA ASP A 132 -18.73 -12.38 7.37
C ASP A 132 -17.51 -11.62 6.86
N VAL A 133 -17.15 -10.48 7.44
CA VAL A 133 -15.92 -9.75 7.08
C VAL A 133 -14.68 -10.48 7.54
N LEU A 134 -14.72 -11.09 8.74
CA LEU A 134 -13.58 -11.85 9.24
C LEU A 134 -13.34 -13.14 8.46
N THR A 135 -14.37 -13.70 7.84
CA THR A 135 -14.29 -14.91 6.99
C THR A 135 -14.09 -14.58 5.51
N SER A 136 -14.12 -13.29 5.14
CA SER A 136 -13.85 -12.81 3.78
C SER A 136 -12.34 -12.70 3.49
N GLU A 137 -11.99 -11.96 2.43
CA GLU A 137 -10.62 -11.68 2.02
C GLU A 137 -9.78 -11.04 3.13
N VAL A 138 -10.40 -10.26 4.03
CA VAL A 138 -9.75 -9.69 5.23
C VAL A 138 -9.18 -10.79 6.12
N GLY A 139 -9.86 -11.93 6.21
CA GLY A 139 -9.40 -13.08 6.99
C GLY A 139 -8.03 -13.61 6.54
N TRP A 140 -7.67 -13.54 5.27
CA TRP A 140 -6.35 -13.92 4.79
C TRP A 140 -5.24 -13.02 5.33
N ILE A 141 -5.50 -11.71 5.47
CA ILE A 141 -4.53 -10.77 6.07
C ILE A 141 -4.38 -11.06 7.56
N LEU A 142 -5.49 -11.32 8.26
CA LEU A 142 -5.46 -11.68 9.68
C LEU A 142 -4.73 -13.02 9.89
N LEU A 143 -4.92 -13.99 9.00
CA LEU A 143 -4.19 -15.26 9.01
C LEU A 143 -2.69 -15.05 8.82
N LEU A 144 -2.30 -14.22 7.84
CA LEU A 144 -0.88 -13.86 7.64
C LEU A 144 -0.28 -13.18 8.87
N MET A 145 -1.03 -12.27 9.51
CA MET A 145 -0.62 -11.61 10.74
C MET A 145 -0.46 -12.63 11.89
N LEU A 146 -1.38 -13.59 12.02
CA LEU A 146 -1.30 -14.67 13.01
C LEU A 146 -0.06 -15.54 12.77
N VAL A 147 0.18 -15.97 11.53
CA VAL A 147 1.36 -16.75 11.14
C VAL A 147 2.65 -15.98 11.47
N HIS A 148 2.69 -14.68 11.20
CA HIS A 148 3.82 -13.82 11.54
C HIS A 148 4.05 -13.74 13.07
N LEU A 149 2.98 -13.59 13.83
CA LEU A 149 3.03 -13.58 15.29
C LEU A 149 3.56 -14.91 15.84
N LEU A 150 2.99 -16.03 15.37
CA LEU A 150 3.42 -17.38 15.74
C LEU A 150 4.90 -17.62 15.39
N TRP A 151 5.34 -17.22 14.19
CA TRP A 151 6.72 -17.28 13.77
C TRP A 151 7.64 -16.50 14.73
N THR A 152 7.24 -15.30 15.12
CA THR A 152 8.00 -14.45 16.04
C THR A 152 8.12 -15.09 17.42
N VAL A 153 7.02 -15.63 17.96
CA VAL A 153 7.01 -16.34 19.25
C VAL A 153 7.85 -17.61 19.20
N LEU A 154 7.69 -18.43 18.16
CA LEU A 154 8.48 -19.65 17.96
C LEU A 154 9.97 -19.32 17.86
N ARG A 155 10.32 -18.31 17.09
CA ARG A 155 11.72 -17.86 16.96
C ARG A 155 12.30 -17.38 18.28
N TRP A 156 11.51 -16.70 19.10
CA TRP A 156 11.93 -16.28 20.44
C TRP A 156 12.15 -17.46 21.37
N ARG A 157 11.24 -18.45 21.37
CA ARG A 157 11.38 -19.68 22.16
C ARG A 157 12.56 -20.53 21.69
N THR A 158 12.71 -20.75 20.39
CA THR A 158 13.79 -21.55 19.82
C THR A 158 15.16 -20.87 19.97
N ALA A 159 15.24 -19.54 20.03
CA ALA A 159 16.48 -18.83 20.31
C ALA A 159 17.05 -19.15 21.70
N LYS A 160 16.18 -19.41 22.68
CA LYS A 160 16.58 -19.91 24.01
C LYS A 160 17.20 -21.33 23.96
N LEU A 161 16.55 -22.23 23.21
CA LEU A 161 17.00 -23.62 23.01
C LEU A 161 18.27 -23.71 22.17
N ARG A 162 18.37 -22.88 21.12
CA ARG A 162 19.51 -22.85 20.21
C ARG A 162 20.82 -22.40 20.86
N LYS A 163 20.76 -21.64 21.95
CA LYS A 163 21.93 -21.31 22.75
C LYS A 163 22.53 -22.54 23.48
N GLN A 164 21.72 -23.57 23.66
CA GLN A 164 22.14 -24.82 24.34
C GLN A 164 22.57 -25.91 23.36
N MET A 165 22.21 -25.80 22.07
CA MET A 165 22.67 -26.75 21.06
C MET A 165 23.96 -26.30 20.40
N ILE A 166 24.99 -27.15 20.51
CA ILE A 166 26.25 -27.02 19.78
C ILE A 166 25.97 -27.46 18.34
N LEU A 167 25.58 -26.51 17.47
CA LEU A 167 25.41 -26.78 16.05
C LEU A 167 26.77 -27.00 15.38
N PRO A 168 26.91 -27.97 14.47
CA PRO A 168 28.16 -28.19 13.74
C PRO A 168 28.55 -26.90 13.02
N LYS A 169 29.80 -26.47 13.18
CA LYS A 169 30.35 -25.30 12.52
C LYS A 169 30.48 -25.60 11.02
N VAL A 170 29.56 -25.01 10.22
CA VAL A 170 29.69 -25.03 8.75
C VAL A 170 30.98 -24.30 8.37
N SER A 171 31.74 -24.87 7.43
CA SER A 171 32.98 -24.29 6.91
C SER A 171 32.79 -22.82 6.52
N PRO A 172 33.73 -21.92 6.90
CA PRO A 172 33.61 -20.49 6.54
C PRO A 172 33.62 -20.25 5.02
N VAL A 173 34.24 -21.15 4.25
CA VAL A 173 34.27 -21.09 2.79
C VAL A 173 32.86 -21.32 2.21
N VAL A 174 32.15 -22.35 2.71
CA VAL A 174 30.78 -22.67 2.26
C VAL A 174 29.83 -21.54 2.61
N THR A 175 29.92 -20.95 3.82
CA THR A 175 29.06 -19.83 4.23
C THR A 175 29.35 -18.56 3.41
N THR A 176 30.60 -18.30 3.04
CA THR A 176 30.96 -17.13 2.23
C THR A 176 30.50 -17.34 0.79
N GLY A 177 30.68 -18.54 0.23
CA GLY A 177 30.20 -18.88 -1.11
C GLY A 177 28.69 -18.77 -1.22
N PHE A 178 27.95 -19.33 -0.27
CA PHE A 178 26.49 -19.22 -0.24
C PHE A 178 25.99 -17.77 -0.14
N ARG A 179 26.63 -16.95 0.71
CA ARG A 179 26.30 -15.51 0.80
C ARG A 179 26.64 -14.76 -0.48
N ALA A 180 27.69 -15.13 -1.20
CA ALA A 180 28.04 -14.52 -2.47
C ALA A 180 27.00 -14.84 -3.56
N VAL A 181 26.53 -16.09 -3.62
CA VAL A 181 25.45 -16.49 -4.53
C VAL A 181 24.16 -15.73 -4.24
N LEU A 182 23.76 -15.64 -2.95
CA LEU A 182 22.60 -14.84 -2.57
C LEU A 182 22.78 -13.34 -2.88
N GLY A 183 24.00 -12.82 -2.73
CA GLY A 183 24.36 -11.46 -3.11
C GLY A 183 24.23 -11.21 -4.61
N LEU A 184 24.62 -12.16 -5.45
CA LEU A 184 24.44 -12.11 -6.92
C LEU A 184 22.95 -12.10 -7.30
N LEU A 185 22.16 -12.97 -6.66
CA LEU A 185 20.71 -12.99 -6.87
C LEU A 185 20.04 -11.65 -6.49
N VAL A 186 20.45 -11.06 -5.38
CA VAL A 186 19.98 -9.73 -4.95
C VAL A 186 20.44 -8.66 -5.94
N ALA A 187 21.68 -8.69 -6.43
CA ALA A 187 22.18 -7.74 -7.42
C ALA A 187 21.39 -7.82 -8.74
N TRP A 188 21.12 -9.03 -9.21
CA TRP A 188 20.29 -9.27 -10.39
C TRP A 188 18.86 -8.78 -10.18
N ALA A 189 18.24 -9.11 -9.04
CA ALA A 189 16.90 -8.69 -8.70
C ALA A 189 16.81 -7.16 -8.58
N LEU A 190 17.80 -6.49 -7.97
CA LEU A 190 17.88 -5.02 -7.91
C LEU A 190 18.00 -4.39 -9.29
N TRP A 191 18.88 -4.93 -10.14
CA TRP A 191 19.03 -4.44 -11.51
C TRP A 191 17.71 -4.54 -12.28
N SER A 192 17.08 -5.72 -12.24
CA SER A 192 15.78 -5.95 -12.85
C SER A 192 14.69 -5.03 -12.28
N ALA A 193 14.62 -4.90 -10.95
CA ALA A 193 13.66 -4.04 -10.30
C ALA A 193 13.84 -2.56 -10.64
N VAL A 194 15.07 -2.05 -10.61
CA VAL A 194 15.36 -0.64 -10.95
C VAL A 194 14.99 -0.35 -12.40
N SER A 195 15.34 -1.23 -13.35
CA SER A 195 14.99 -1.04 -14.75
C SER A 195 13.49 -1.05 -15.02
N GLN A 196 12.74 -1.94 -14.33
CA GLN A 196 11.28 -2.05 -14.49
C GLN A 196 10.52 -0.95 -13.75
N CYS A 197 11.00 -0.53 -12.58
CA CYS A 197 10.33 0.49 -11.76
C CYS A 197 10.69 1.92 -12.16
N TRP A 198 11.68 2.14 -13.03
CA TRP A 198 12.08 3.50 -13.42
C TRP A 198 10.91 4.29 -14.02
N ASP A 199 10.24 3.71 -15.00
CA ASP A 199 9.09 4.33 -15.64
C ASP A 199 7.92 4.55 -14.68
N ASN A 200 7.70 3.61 -13.74
CA ASN A 200 6.71 3.75 -12.69
C ASN A 200 7.03 4.89 -11.72
N LYS A 201 8.30 5.06 -11.34
CA LYS A 201 8.72 6.18 -10.47
C LYS A 201 8.52 7.53 -11.14
N VAL A 202 8.86 7.63 -12.44
CA VAL A 202 8.63 8.85 -13.24
C VAL A 202 7.12 9.12 -13.37
N ALA A 203 6.32 8.09 -13.63
CA ALA A 203 4.87 8.23 -13.71
C ALA A 203 4.25 8.65 -12.36
N MET A 204 4.69 8.07 -11.24
CA MET A 204 4.29 8.51 -9.90
C MET A 204 4.69 9.96 -9.61
N GLN A 205 5.90 10.37 -10.00
CA GLN A 205 6.32 11.75 -9.83
C GLN A 205 5.40 12.73 -10.57
N ARG A 206 4.97 12.39 -11.79
CA ARG A 206 3.99 13.18 -12.54
C ARG A 206 2.64 13.23 -11.84
N LEU A 207 2.15 12.07 -11.37
CA LEU A 207 0.88 11.96 -10.65
C LEU A 207 0.85 12.86 -9.40
N PHE A 208 1.93 12.85 -8.60
CA PHE A 208 2.02 13.71 -7.41
C PHE A 208 2.33 15.18 -7.72
N ALA A 209 2.71 15.51 -8.96
CA ALA A 209 2.92 16.88 -9.43
C ALA A 209 1.66 17.52 -10.05
N CYS A 210 0.55 16.79 -10.18
CA CYS A 210 -0.71 17.31 -10.70
C CYS A 210 -1.26 18.42 -9.79
N ASN A 211 -1.83 19.47 -10.40
CA ASN A 211 -2.38 20.61 -9.67
C ASN A 211 -3.91 20.49 -9.46
N THR A 212 -4.56 19.62 -10.21
CA THR A 212 -6.01 19.40 -10.13
C THR A 212 -6.33 17.92 -9.97
N LEU A 213 -7.47 17.62 -9.34
CA LEU A 213 -7.94 16.24 -9.17
C LEU A 213 -8.21 15.57 -10.53
N GLY A 214 -8.79 16.30 -11.49
CA GLY A 214 -9.08 15.78 -12.83
C GLY A 214 -7.81 15.41 -13.62
N GLU A 215 -6.71 16.20 -13.48
CA GLU A 215 -5.41 15.83 -14.05
C GLU A 215 -4.86 14.55 -13.42
N ALA A 216 -4.97 14.40 -12.10
CA ALA A 216 -4.51 13.21 -11.39
C ALA A 216 -5.31 11.95 -11.80
N GLU A 217 -6.62 12.05 -11.93
CA GLU A 217 -7.49 10.97 -12.40
C GLU A 217 -7.18 10.60 -13.87
N HIS A 218 -6.96 11.60 -14.72
CA HIS A 218 -6.58 11.37 -16.11
C HIS A 218 -5.22 10.67 -16.21
N GLU A 219 -4.23 11.06 -15.39
CA GLU A 219 -2.92 10.40 -15.39
C GLU A 219 -3.03 8.96 -14.89
N LEU A 220 -3.88 8.67 -13.89
CA LEU A 220 -4.15 7.30 -13.43
C LEU A 220 -4.77 6.41 -14.50
N THR A 221 -5.67 6.94 -15.33
CA THR A 221 -6.29 6.17 -16.41
C THR A 221 -5.35 5.91 -17.58
N ARG A 222 -4.32 6.73 -17.73
CA ARG A 222 -3.38 6.69 -18.86
C ARG A 222 -2.34 5.56 -18.77
N LYS A 223 -1.93 5.17 -17.55
CA LYS A 223 -0.91 4.13 -17.32
C LYS A 223 -1.25 3.31 -16.08
N ASP A 224 -0.83 2.04 -16.09
CA ASP A 224 -0.83 1.22 -14.89
C ASP A 224 0.24 1.74 -13.91
N HIS A 225 -0.20 2.32 -12.79
CA HIS A 225 0.68 2.88 -11.76
C HIS A 225 0.82 1.91 -10.58
N ALA A 226 2.00 1.89 -9.95
CA ALA A 226 2.21 1.15 -8.70
C ALA A 226 1.26 1.58 -7.57
N VAL A 227 0.73 2.82 -7.63
CA VAL A 227 -0.33 3.34 -6.76
C VAL A 227 -1.56 2.44 -6.74
N LEU A 228 -1.89 1.80 -7.87
CA LEU A 228 -3.08 0.94 -7.98
C LEU A 228 -2.91 -0.43 -7.30
N TYR A 229 -1.66 -0.87 -7.07
CA TYR A 229 -1.38 -2.23 -6.63
C TYR A 229 -0.81 -2.34 -5.21
N VAL A 230 -0.26 -1.24 -4.68
CA VAL A 230 0.45 -1.25 -3.39
C VAL A 230 -0.30 -0.36 -2.39
N PRO A 231 -0.89 -0.92 -1.32
CA PRO A 231 -1.73 -0.19 -0.36
C PRO A 231 -1.11 1.09 0.21
N PRO A 232 0.19 1.13 0.63
CA PRO A 232 0.81 2.39 1.08
C PRO A 232 0.83 3.49 0.03
N TYR A 233 0.98 3.16 -1.25
CA TYR A 233 0.94 4.15 -2.32
C TYR A 233 -0.48 4.65 -2.58
N ARG A 234 -1.50 3.78 -2.49
CA ARG A 234 -2.91 4.19 -2.53
C ARG A 234 -3.24 5.18 -1.43
N LEU A 235 -2.84 4.88 -0.20
CA LEU A 235 -3.04 5.80 0.92
C LEU A 235 -2.33 7.15 0.67
N ALA A 236 -1.08 7.14 0.23
CA ALA A 236 -0.34 8.37 -0.09
C ALA A 236 -1.03 9.18 -1.19
N PHE A 237 -1.51 8.50 -2.24
CA PHE A 237 -2.27 9.13 -3.32
C PHE A 237 -3.60 9.70 -2.80
N ALA A 238 -4.37 8.92 -2.05
CA ALA A 238 -5.66 9.35 -1.51
C ALA A 238 -5.51 10.59 -0.60
N ILE A 239 -4.47 10.65 0.24
CA ILE A 239 -4.15 11.84 1.06
C ILE A 239 -3.78 13.04 0.17
N SER A 240 -2.97 12.84 -0.86
CA SER A 240 -2.55 13.91 -1.77
C SER A 240 -3.74 14.45 -2.57
N ALA A 241 -4.57 13.58 -3.12
CA ALA A 241 -5.76 13.94 -3.87
C ALA A 241 -6.82 14.65 -3.00
N ASN A 242 -6.99 14.21 -1.75
CA ASN A 242 -7.86 14.90 -0.79
C ASN A 242 -7.38 16.34 -0.51
N ARG A 243 -6.07 16.56 -0.37
CA ARG A 243 -5.51 17.91 -0.23
C ARG A 243 -5.76 18.77 -1.46
N LEU A 244 -5.63 18.20 -2.67
CA LEU A 244 -5.95 18.90 -3.92
C LEU A 244 -7.43 19.30 -3.98
N ALA A 245 -8.34 18.38 -3.67
CA ALA A 245 -9.77 18.63 -3.63
C ALA A 245 -10.12 19.75 -2.64
N SER A 246 -9.60 19.70 -1.42
CA SER A 246 -9.80 20.73 -0.40
C SER A 246 -9.30 22.10 -0.84
N HIS A 247 -8.14 22.16 -1.50
CA HIS A 247 -7.58 23.38 -2.04
C HIS A 247 -8.45 23.96 -3.18
N GLN A 248 -8.97 23.11 -4.06
CA GLN A 248 -9.87 23.52 -5.13
C GLN A 248 -11.19 24.06 -4.57
N LEU A 249 -11.78 23.42 -3.57
CA LEU A 249 -12.99 23.91 -2.89
C LEU A 249 -12.78 25.31 -2.29
N LEU A 250 -11.66 25.53 -1.59
CA LEU A 250 -11.35 26.85 -1.06
C LEU A 250 -11.16 27.92 -2.16
N GLN A 251 -10.62 27.54 -3.32
CA GLN A 251 -10.53 28.48 -4.45
C GLN A 251 -11.90 28.79 -5.04
N LEU A 252 -12.79 27.81 -5.16
CA LEU A 252 -14.17 27.98 -5.62
C LEU A 252 -14.97 28.85 -4.66
N GLU A 253 -14.86 28.65 -3.36
CA GLU A 253 -15.49 29.51 -2.33
C GLU A 253 -15.02 30.96 -2.45
N LYS A 254 -13.71 31.19 -2.59
CA LYS A 254 -13.14 32.53 -2.78
C LYS A 254 -13.58 33.17 -4.10
N ALA A 255 -13.74 32.38 -5.15
CA ALA A 255 -14.23 32.86 -6.43
C ALA A 255 -15.73 33.19 -6.36
N SER A 256 -16.55 32.31 -5.74
CA SER A 256 -17.99 32.53 -5.57
C SER A 256 -18.30 33.74 -4.68
N ALA A 257 -17.50 33.99 -3.64
CA ALA A 257 -17.62 35.15 -2.79
C ALA A 257 -17.36 36.49 -3.52
N LYS A 258 -16.65 36.44 -4.67
CA LYS A 258 -16.40 37.62 -5.53
C LYS A 258 -17.49 37.86 -6.57
N ILE A 259 -18.35 36.86 -6.82
CA ILE A 259 -19.45 36.99 -7.76
C ILE A 259 -20.61 37.68 -7.01
N GLN A 260 -20.78 38.98 -7.25
CA GLN A 260 -22.03 39.66 -6.89
C GLN A 260 -23.13 39.10 -7.84
N VAL A 261 -23.96 38.23 -7.29
CA VAL A 261 -25.12 37.71 -7.99
C VAL A 261 -26.15 38.85 -8.03
N ASP A 262 -26.31 39.48 -9.18
CA ASP A 262 -27.37 40.43 -9.39
C ASP A 262 -28.70 39.66 -9.39
N SER A 263 -29.47 39.79 -8.31
CA SER A 263 -30.72 39.05 -8.08
C SER A 263 -31.76 39.25 -9.18
N CYS A 264 -31.54 40.23 -10.06
CA CYS A 264 -32.39 40.50 -11.23
C CYS A 264 -32.24 39.53 -12.39
N CYS A 265 -31.15 38.75 -12.44
CA CYS A 265 -30.84 37.85 -13.57
C CYS A 265 -31.31 36.42 -13.40
N PHE A 266 -31.72 36.00 -12.22
CA PHE A 266 -32.26 34.67 -11.97
C PHE A 266 -33.76 34.70 -11.76
N ARG A 267 -34.53 34.68 -12.85
CA ARG A 267 -35.88 34.09 -12.81
C ARG A 267 -35.63 32.56 -12.76
N VAL A 268 -35.78 31.99 -11.59
CA VAL A 268 -35.94 30.53 -11.46
C VAL A 268 -37.23 30.20 -12.20
N PRO A 269 -37.22 29.45 -13.32
CA PRO A 269 -38.45 28.97 -13.93
C PRO A 269 -39.18 28.16 -12.86
N ASP A 270 -40.49 28.34 -12.75
CA ASP A 270 -41.31 27.70 -11.74
C ASP A 270 -41.04 26.20 -11.69
N ILE A 271 -40.42 25.75 -10.59
CA ILE A 271 -40.04 24.36 -10.35
C ILE A 271 -41.26 23.42 -10.31
N VAL A 272 -42.46 23.97 -10.21
CA VAL A 272 -43.75 23.26 -10.15
C VAL A 272 -44.00 22.37 -11.38
N HIS A 273 -43.43 22.67 -12.52
CA HIS A 273 -43.58 21.84 -13.73
C HIS A 273 -42.57 20.70 -13.87
N SER A 274 -41.43 20.73 -13.18
CA SER A 274 -40.41 19.69 -13.32
C SER A 274 -40.70 18.43 -12.48
N GLU A 275 -41.39 18.55 -11.35
CA GLU A 275 -41.75 17.38 -10.54
C GLU A 275 -42.80 16.47 -11.20
N ALA A 276 -43.70 17.05 -12.03
CA ALA A 276 -44.71 16.29 -12.74
C ALA A 276 -44.12 15.49 -13.94
N GLU A 277 -43.02 15.94 -14.52
CA GLU A 277 -42.33 15.22 -15.62
C GLU A 277 -41.39 14.11 -15.14
N ILE A 278 -40.73 14.30 -14.00
CA ILE A 278 -39.85 13.27 -13.38
C ILE A 278 -40.69 12.05 -12.95
N GLY A 279 -41.93 12.27 -12.47
CA GLY A 279 -42.85 11.18 -12.10
C GLY A 279 -43.37 10.34 -13.26
N ARG A 280 -43.26 10.81 -14.51
CA ARG A 280 -43.72 10.08 -15.72
C ARG A 280 -42.61 9.27 -16.40
N ALA A 281 -41.36 9.50 -16.08
CA ALA A 281 -40.24 8.79 -16.70
C ALA A 281 -39.89 7.45 -15.99
N HIS A 282 -40.60 7.12 -14.89
CA HIS A 282 -40.38 5.92 -14.10
C HIS A 282 -41.60 4.99 -13.97
N VAL A 283 -42.53 5.04 -14.94
CA VAL A 283 -43.64 4.06 -15.05
C VAL A 283 -43.46 3.22 -16.31
#